data_dfe7a98f2b0da65895567e48debc315c
#
_entry.id   dfe7a98f2b0da65895567e48debc315c
#
_cell.length_a   1.000
_cell.length_b   1.000
_cell.length_c   1.000
_cell.angle_alpha   90.00
_cell.angle_beta   90.00
_cell.angle_gamma   90.00
#
_symmetry.space_group_name_H-M   'P 1'
#
loop_
_entity.id
_entity.type
_entity.pdbx_description
1 polymer ?
#
loop_
_entity_poly.entity_id
_entity_poly.type
_entity_poly.pdbx_seq_one_letter_code
_entity_poly.pdbx_strand_id
1 'polypeptide(L)'
;MIKVTDIHKRFGDLEVLKGVSLDVARGEVVSIVGASGAGKTTLLQIVGTLSRPDGGRVEIDGQDVFSLGDKTLSRFRNGRIGFVFQFHHLLPEFTAFENVCIPGLIGKHPRAEVERRAAELLEMMGLAGRRDHKPGQLSGGEQQRVAIARALICLLYTS
;
A
#
# COMPACT_ATOMS: atom_id res chain seq x y z
N MET A 1 10.72 -7.25 7.59
CA MET A 1 10.18 -8.57 7.97
C MET A 1 8.75 -8.37 8.44
N ILE A 2 7.81 -9.23 7.97
CA ILE A 2 6.41 -9.20 8.41
C ILE A 2 6.10 -10.51 9.11
N LYS A 3 5.49 -10.44 10.28
CA LYS A 3 5.02 -11.61 11.02
C LYS A 3 3.55 -11.45 11.35
N VAL A 4 2.77 -12.43 10.94
CA VAL A 4 1.33 -12.50 11.16
C VAL A 4 1.05 -13.73 12.00
N THR A 5 0.37 -13.55 13.13
CA THR A 5 0.14 -14.64 14.10
C THR A 5 -1.35 -14.70 14.42
N ASP A 6 -1.94 -15.84 14.12
CA ASP A 6 -3.29 -16.25 14.55
C ASP A 6 -4.38 -15.19 14.23
N ILE A 7 -4.38 -14.67 13.00
CA ILE A 7 -5.32 -13.61 12.60
C ILE A 7 -6.72 -14.17 12.39
N HIS A 8 -7.67 -13.58 13.11
CA HIS A 8 -9.09 -13.80 12.99
C HIS A 8 -9.80 -12.56 12.47
N LYS A 9 -10.78 -12.76 11.59
CA LYS A 9 -11.64 -11.67 11.09
C LYS A 9 -13.03 -12.16 10.74
N ARG A 10 -14.04 -11.46 11.26
CA ARG A 10 -15.47 -11.72 11.00
C ARG A 10 -16.13 -10.49 10.37
N PHE A 11 -17.15 -10.74 9.59
CA PHE A 11 -18.10 -9.74 9.09
C PHE A 11 -19.52 -10.24 9.37
N GLY A 12 -20.15 -9.68 10.41
CA GLY A 12 -21.38 -10.24 10.95
C GLY A 12 -21.15 -11.67 11.46
N ASP A 13 -21.95 -12.61 10.97
CA ASP A 13 -21.84 -14.03 11.35
C ASP A 13 -20.80 -14.80 10.54
N LEU A 14 -20.26 -14.20 9.48
CA LEU A 14 -19.27 -14.85 8.61
C LEU A 14 -17.87 -14.65 9.15
N GLU A 15 -17.22 -15.75 9.57
CA GLU A 15 -15.79 -15.75 9.88
C GLU A 15 -14.99 -15.98 8.61
N VAL A 16 -14.26 -14.92 8.18
CA VAL A 16 -13.51 -14.91 6.92
C VAL A 16 -12.07 -15.39 7.13
N LEU A 17 -11.44 -15.00 8.24
CA LEU A 17 -10.10 -15.48 8.62
C LEU A 17 -10.19 -16.22 9.94
N LYS A 18 -9.61 -17.43 9.98
CA LYS A 18 -9.78 -18.42 11.05
C LYS A 18 -8.42 -18.85 11.60
N GLY A 19 -7.66 -17.91 12.16
CA GLY A 19 -6.35 -18.21 12.74
C GLY A 19 -5.25 -18.29 11.69
N VAL A 20 -5.18 -17.32 10.78
CA VAL A 20 -4.15 -17.28 9.72
C VAL A 20 -2.83 -16.79 10.28
N SER A 21 -1.76 -17.57 10.04
CA SER A 21 -0.39 -17.20 10.39
C SER A 21 0.51 -17.28 9.17
N LEU A 22 1.42 -16.33 9.01
CA LEU A 22 2.46 -16.34 7.99
C LEU A 22 3.63 -15.44 8.42
N ASP A 23 4.81 -15.78 7.95
CA ASP A 23 6.01 -14.98 8.12
C ASP A 23 6.57 -14.62 6.73
N VAL A 24 6.99 -13.36 6.56
CA VAL A 24 7.63 -12.88 5.32
C VAL A 24 8.97 -12.27 5.69
N ALA A 25 10.03 -12.86 5.19
CA ALA A 25 11.39 -12.38 5.41
C ALA A 25 11.67 -11.08 4.63
N ARG A 26 12.72 -10.37 5.00
CA ARG A 26 13.15 -9.18 4.25
C ARG A 26 13.62 -9.57 2.84
N GLY A 27 13.11 -8.89 1.81
CA GLY A 27 13.42 -9.19 0.41
C GLY A 27 12.64 -10.36 -0.18
N GLU A 28 11.79 -11.01 0.60
CA GLU A 28 10.96 -12.12 0.14
C GLU A 28 9.73 -11.62 -0.63
N VAL A 29 9.35 -12.36 -1.67
CA VAL A 29 8.10 -12.18 -2.41
C VAL A 29 7.18 -13.35 -2.12
N VAL A 30 6.01 -13.07 -1.57
CA VAL A 30 5.01 -14.07 -1.19
C VAL A 30 3.74 -13.89 -2.02
N SER A 31 3.21 -14.99 -2.54
CA SER A 31 1.92 -15.03 -3.23
C SER A 31 0.86 -15.68 -2.34
N ILE A 32 -0.26 -14.98 -2.14
CA ILE A 32 -1.44 -15.53 -1.43
C ILE A 32 -2.42 -16.03 -2.48
N VAL A 33 -2.62 -17.34 -2.52
CA VAL A 33 -3.51 -18.01 -3.47
C VAL A 33 -4.72 -18.62 -2.75
N GLY A 34 -5.80 -18.83 -3.48
CA GLY A 34 -7.02 -19.43 -2.94
C GLY A 34 -8.25 -19.05 -3.77
N ALA A 35 -9.38 -19.70 -3.50
CA ALA A 35 -10.65 -19.44 -4.17
C ALA A 35 -11.13 -17.99 -3.99
N SER A 36 -12.06 -17.54 -4.85
CA SER A 36 -12.75 -16.26 -4.66
C SER A 36 -13.49 -16.29 -3.32
N GLY A 37 -13.43 -15.19 -2.58
CA GLY A 37 -14.06 -15.11 -1.24
C GLY A 37 -13.25 -15.75 -0.10
N ALA A 38 -12.11 -16.38 -0.36
CA ALA A 38 -11.28 -17.02 0.68
C ALA A 38 -10.57 -16.06 1.65
N GLY A 39 -10.90 -14.78 1.66
CA GLY A 39 -10.33 -13.81 2.60
C GLY A 39 -8.97 -13.21 2.20
N LYS A 40 -8.47 -13.48 0.99
CA LYS A 40 -7.16 -12.96 0.54
C LYS A 40 -7.04 -11.44 0.64
N THR A 41 -8.03 -10.73 0.11
CA THR A 41 -8.08 -9.26 0.17
C THR A 41 -8.17 -8.77 1.61
N THR A 42 -8.97 -9.43 2.44
CA THR A 42 -9.10 -9.11 3.87
C THR A 42 -7.76 -9.27 4.59
N LEU A 43 -7.04 -10.37 4.34
CA LEU A 43 -5.71 -10.59 4.92
C LEU A 43 -4.73 -9.50 4.47
N LEU A 44 -4.68 -9.17 3.17
CA LEU A 44 -3.82 -8.09 2.65
C LEU A 44 -4.18 -6.72 3.25
N GLN A 45 -5.46 -6.42 3.46
CA GLN A 45 -5.90 -5.18 4.12
C GLN A 45 -5.47 -5.13 5.59
N ILE A 46 -5.47 -6.26 6.30
CA ILE A 46 -5.03 -6.34 7.69
C ILE A 46 -3.50 -6.21 7.76
N VAL A 47 -2.77 -6.96 6.96
CA VAL A 47 -1.29 -6.86 6.89
C VAL A 47 -0.86 -5.45 6.51
N GLY A 48 -1.59 -4.83 5.60
CA GLY A 48 -1.36 -3.43 5.19
C GLY A 48 -1.95 -2.39 6.14
N THR A 49 -2.46 -2.78 7.29
CA THR A 49 -3.00 -1.88 8.33
C THR A 49 -4.21 -1.03 7.91
N LEU A 50 -4.91 -1.42 6.85
CA LEU A 50 -6.15 -0.76 6.40
C LEU A 50 -7.38 -1.25 7.17
N SER A 51 -7.34 -2.47 7.69
CA SER A 51 -8.39 -3.07 8.50
C SER A 51 -7.78 -3.67 9.78
N ARG A 52 -8.47 -3.54 10.90
CA ARG A 52 -8.05 -4.19 12.16
C ARG A 52 -8.54 -5.64 12.18
N PRO A 53 -7.73 -6.59 12.65
CA PRO A 53 -8.19 -7.94 12.93
C PRO A 53 -9.09 -7.94 14.17
N ASP A 54 -9.89 -8.99 14.34
CA ASP A 54 -10.68 -9.22 15.55
C ASP A 54 -9.88 -10.02 16.60
N GLY A 55 -8.84 -10.72 16.17
CA GLY A 55 -7.87 -11.42 17.02
C GLY A 55 -6.56 -11.65 16.29
N GLY A 56 -5.53 -11.99 17.08
CA GLY A 56 -4.18 -12.21 16.56
C GLY A 56 -3.32 -10.95 16.54
N ARG A 57 -2.15 -11.04 15.89
CA ARG A 57 -1.13 -9.99 15.88
C ARG A 57 -0.48 -9.84 14.51
N VAL A 58 -0.16 -8.61 14.15
CA VAL A 58 0.67 -8.27 12.98
C VAL A 58 1.87 -7.45 13.44
N GLU A 59 3.06 -7.96 13.17
CA GLU A 59 4.32 -7.27 13.45
C GLU A 59 5.04 -6.95 12.14
N ILE A 60 5.47 -5.71 11.99
CA ILE A 60 6.28 -5.26 10.86
C ILE A 60 7.59 -4.70 11.41
N ASP A 61 8.70 -5.29 11.01
CA ASP A 61 10.04 -4.99 11.53
C ASP A 61 10.10 -4.99 13.08
N GLY A 62 9.41 -5.96 13.70
CA GLY A 62 9.35 -6.14 15.16
C GLY A 62 8.35 -5.22 15.89
N GLN A 63 7.67 -4.31 15.16
CA GLN A 63 6.65 -3.45 15.75
C GLN A 63 5.27 -4.09 15.60
N ASP A 64 4.57 -4.33 16.71
CA ASP A 64 3.14 -4.66 16.69
C ASP A 64 2.36 -3.44 16.21
N VAL A 65 1.87 -3.51 14.98
CA VAL A 65 1.27 -2.35 14.31
C VAL A 65 -0.08 -1.95 14.90
N PHE A 66 -0.84 -2.90 15.44
CA PHE A 66 -2.17 -2.62 16.01
C PHE A 66 -2.13 -2.20 17.48
N SER A 67 -0.98 -2.26 18.13
CA SER A 67 -0.74 -1.60 19.43
C SER A 67 -0.63 -0.08 19.29
N LEU A 68 -0.40 0.42 18.06
CA LEU A 68 -0.30 1.85 17.78
C LEU A 68 -1.68 2.51 17.75
N GLY A 69 -1.77 3.73 18.29
CA GLY A 69 -2.95 4.58 18.13
C GLY A 69 -3.12 5.03 16.66
N ASP A 70 -4.34 5.36 16.26
CA ASP A 70 -4.72 5.60 14.85
C ASP A 70 -3.82 6.62 14.12
N LYS A 71 -3.45 7.71 14.79
CA LYS A 71 -2.57 8.74 14.22
C LYS A 71 -1.16 8.21 13.94
N THR A 72 -0.62 7.42 14.87
CA THR A 72 0.71 6.80 14.74
C THR A 72 0.69 5.70 13.70
N LEU A 73 -0.36 4.88 13.70
CA LEU A 73 -0.56 3.83 12.70
C LEU A 73 -0.67 4.40 11.28
N SER A 74 -1.38 5.52 11.12
CA SER A 74 -1.50 6.19 9.82
C SER A 74 -0.14 6.72 9.32
N ARG A 75 0.69 7.26 10.21
CA ARG A 75 2.06 7.68 9.87
C ARG A 75 2.95 6.49 9.53
N PHE A 76 2.87 5.43 10.32
CA PHE A 76 3.60 4.19 10.08
C PHE A 76 3.26 3.62 8.70
N ARG A 77 1.96 3.50 8.37
CA ARG A 77 1.49 3.04 7.06
C ARG A 77 2.02 3.92 5.94
N ASN A 78 1.89 5.24 6.06
CA ASN A 78 2.34 6.18 5.02
C ASN A 78 3.84 6.03 4.71
N GLY A 79 4.69 5.80 5.72
CA GLY A 79 6.14 5.70 5.52
C GLY A 79 6.67 4.29 5.26
N ARG A 80 5.89 3.23 5.49
CA ARG A 80 6.40 1.85 5.49
C ARG A 80 5.68 0.90 4.54
N ILE A 81 4.48 1.26 4.08
CA ILE A 81 3.61 0.35 3.32
C ILE A 81 3.16 1.02 2.03
N GLY A 82 3.51 0.43 0.90
CA GLY A 82 2.99 0.80 -0.41
C GLY A 82 1.86 -0.13 -0.83
N PHE A 83 0.74 0.43 -1.26
CA PHE A 83 -0.41 -0.32 -1.77
C PHE A 83 -0.61 -0.13 -3.27
N VAL A 84 -0.79 -1.26 -3.97
CA VAL A 84 -1.29 -1.28 -5.34
C VAL A 84 -2.58 -2.10 -5.33
N PHE A 85 -3.69 -1.46 -5.68
CA PHE A 85 -5.00 -2.11 -5.75
C PHE A 85 -5.32 -2.58 -7.15
N GLN A 86 -6.21 -3.57 -7.26
CA GLN A 86 -6.66 -4.12 -8.54
C GLN A 86 -7.26 -3.06 -9.48
N PHE A 87 -8.01 -2.10 -8.94
CA PHE A 87 -8.62 -0.99 -9.69
C PHE A 87 -7.80 0.31 -9.62
N HIS A 88 -6.53 0.23 -9.26
CA HIS A 88 -5.54 1.31 -9.18
C HIS A 88 -5.90 2.46 -8.22
N HIS A 89 -7.18 2.82 -8.07
CA HIS A 89 -7.70 3.91 -7.22
C HIS A 89 -6.89 5.21 -7.36
N LEU A 90 -6.61 5.59 -8.60
CA LEU A 90 -6.06 6.91 -8.90
C LEU A 90 -7.14 7.96 -8.71
N LEU A 91 -6.77 9.11 -8.20
CA LEU A 91 -7.67 10.24 -8.04
C LEU A 91 -7.88 10.89 -9.42
N PRO A 92 -9.11 10.89 -9.95
CA PRO A 92 -9.39 11.29 -11.35
C PRO A 92 -9.18 12.78 -11.60
N GLU A 93 -9.24 13.62 -10.57
CA GLU A 93 -9.05 15.06 -10.65
C GLU A 93 -7.57 15.44 -10.83
N PHE A 94 -6.65 14.57 -10.40
CA PHE A 94 -5.22 14.79 -10.40
C PHE A 94 -4.53 14.11 -11.59
N THR A 95 -3.45 14.72 -12.07
CA THR A 95 -2.56 14.12 -13.08
C THR A 95 -1.84 12.88 -12.55
N ALA A 96 -1.19 12.13 -13.44
CA ALA A 96 -0.32 11.02 -13.04
C ALA A 96 0.77 11.47 -12.05
N PHE A 97 1.39 12.62 -12.35
CA PHE A 97 2.43 13.20 -11.49
C PHE A 97 1.90 13.57 -10.11
N GLU A 98 0.77 14.26 -10.04
CA GLU A 98 0.15 14.65 -8.78
C GLU A 98 -0.28 13.44 -7.97
N ASN A 99 -0.87 12.41 -8.60
CA ASN A 99 -1.21 11.14 -7.94
C ASN A 99 0.01 10.50 -7.24
N VAL A 100 1.17 10.52 -7.90
CA VAL A 100 2.41 9.99 -7.33
C VAL A 100 2.90 10.86 -6.16
N CYS A 101 2.76 12.19 -6.26
CA CYS A 101 3.22 13.12 -5.22
C CYS A 101 2.41 13.03 -3.91
N ILE A 102 1.11 12.75 -3.99
CA ILE A 102 0.17 12.84 -2.85
C ILE A 102 0.68 12.16 -1.57
N PRO A 103 1.13 10.88 -1.57
CA PRO A 103 1.54 10.25 -0.33
C PRO A 103 2.77 10.91 0.33
N GLY A 104 3.72 11.38 -0.48
CA GLY A 104 4.89 12.11 0.02
C GLY A 104 4.51 13.45 0.67
N LEU A 105 3.56 14.16 0.07
CA LEU A 105 3.03 15.41 0.63
C LEU A 105 2.23 15.18 1.91
N ILE A 106 1.43 14.10 1.98
CA ILE A 106 0.75 13.66 3.21
C ILE A 106 1.77 13.36 4.31
N GLY A 107 2.89 12.73 3.97
CA GLY A 107 4.02 12.45 4.85
C GLY A 107 4.77 13.71 5.32
N LYS A 108 4.40 14.89 4.80
CA LYS A 108 5.02 16.19 5.10
C LYS A 108 6.49 16.28 4.68
N HIS A 109 6.89 15.54 3.66
CA HIS A 109 8.20 15.68 3.05
C HIS A 109 8.31 16.99 2.26
N PRO A 110 9.51 17.56 2.11
CA PRO A 110 9.72 18.79 1.34
C PRO A 110 9.20 18.64 -0.09
N ARG A 111 8.37 19.58 -0.54
CA ARG A 111 7.68 19.51 -1.83
C ARG A 111 8.65 19.30 -3.00
N ALA A 112 9.74 20.05 -3.02
CA ALA A 112 10.75 19.92 -4.07
C ALA A 112 11.37 18.51 -4.15
N GLU A 113 11.55 17.85 -3.02
CA GLU A 113 12.05 16.49 -2.95
C GLU A 113 11.01 15.48 -3.44
N VAL A 114 9.74 15.63 -3.01
CA VAL A 114 8.63 14.79 -3.47
C VAL A 114 8.48 14.89 -4.99
N GLU A 115 8.48 16.10 -5.54
CA GLU A 115 8.34 16.35 -6.99
C GLU A 115 9.52 15.75 -7.78
N ARG A 116 10.74 15.89 -7.29
CA ARG A 116 11.91 15.27 -7.91
C ARG A 116 11.79 13.74 -7.94
N ARG A 117 11.45 13.13 -6.82
CA ARG A 117 11.27 11.67 -6.70
C ARG A 117 10.12 11.15 -7.54
N ALA A 118 9.00 11.88 -7.60
CA ALA A 118 7.87 11.53 -8.44
C ALA A 118 8.24 11.52 -9.93
N ALA A 119 9.02 12.52 -10.38
CA ALA A 119 9.51 12.57 -11.74
C ALA A 119 10.43 11.38 -12.07
N GLU A 120 11.39 11.06 -11.21
CA GLU A 120 12.30 9.91 -11.34
C GLU A 120 11.52 8.59 -11.42
N LEU A 121 10.51 8.39 -10.57
CA LEU A 121 9.67 7.19 -10.57
C LEU A 121 8.85 7.06 -11.86
N LEU A 122 8.26 8.15 -12.34
CA LEU A 122 7.50 8.13 -13.58
C LEU A 122 8.41 7.86 -14.79
N GLU A 123 9.62 8.41 -14.81
CA GLU A 123 10.60 8.11 -15.84
C GLU A 123 11.00 6.63 -15.83
N MET A 124 11.31 6.08 -14.65
CA MET A 124 11.61 4.66 -14.44
C MET A 124 10.47 3.75 -14.94
N MET A 125 9.22 4.18 -14.79
CA MET A 125 8.03 3.46 -15.27
C MET A 125 7.72 3.69 -16.75
N GLY A 126 8.55 4.46 -17.47
CA GLY A 126 8.31 4.79 -18.89
C GLY A 126 7.14 5.74 -19.10
N LEU A 127 6.84 6.60 -18.13
CA LEU A 127 5.68 7.52 -18.11
C LEU A 127 6.07 9.00 -18.13
N ALA A 128 7.33 9.35 -18.46
CA ALA A 128 7.79 10.74 -18.51
C ALA A 128 6.90 11.62 -19.42
N GLY A 129 6.52 11.12 -20.59
CA GLY A 129 5.61 11.81 -21.52
C GLY A 129 4.13 11.78 -21.15
N ARG A 130 3.76 11.12 -20.04
CA ARG A 130 2.38 10.96 -19.56
C ARG A 130 2.13 11.64 -18.21
N ARG A 131 3.13 12.31 -17.67
CA ARG A 131 3.08 12.88 -16.32
C ARG A 131 1.92 13.85 -16.09
N ASP A 132 1.54 14.61 -17.11
CA ASP A 132 0.50 15.64 -17.03
C ASP A 132 -0.88 15.12 -17.46
N HIS A 133 -1.00 13.83 -17.81
CA HIS A 133 -2.26 13.20 -18.15
C HIS A 133 -3.04 12.80 -16.91
N LYS A 134 -4.37 12.94 -16.97
CA LYS A 134 -5.29 12.45 -15.94
C LYS A 134 -5.56 10.95 -16.15
N PRO A 135 -6.00 10.22 -15.09
CA PRO A 135 -6.25 8.78 -15.18
C PRO A 135 -7.13 8.37 -16.35
N GLY A 136 -8.19 9.13 -16.67
CA GLY A 136 -9.06 8.84 -17.81
C GLY A 136 -8.40 8.95 -19.19
N GLN A 137 -7.21 9.53 -19.28
CA GLN A 137 -6.41 9.68 -20.51
C GLN A 137 -5.30 8.63 -20.61
N LEU A 138 -5.19 7.74 -19.61
CA LEU A 138 -4.18 6.70 -19.51
C LEU A 138 -4.80 5.33 -19.79
N SER A 139 -4.06 4.47 -20.48
CA SER A 139 -4.41 3.06 -20.60
C SER A 139 -4.38 2.35 -19.23
N GLY A 140 -5.04 1.20 -19.09
CA GLY A 140 -5.04 0.44 -17.85
C GLY A 140 -3.63 0.09 -17.36
N GLY A 141 -2.72 -0.28 -18.28
CA GLY A 141 -1.34 -0.56 -17.95
C GLY A 141 -0.56 0.69 -17.50
N GLU A 142 -0.84 1.87 -18.08
CA GLU A 142 -0.25 3.14 -17.63
C GLU A 142 -0.78 3.51 -16.25
N GLN A 143 -2.08 3.37 -16.00
CA GLN A 143 -2.68 3.60 -14.67
C GLN A 143 -2.06 2.68 -13.60
N GLN A 144 -1.83 1.41 -13.95
CA GLN A 144 -1.16 0.46 -13.05
C GLN A 144 0.26 0.91 -12.70
N ARG A 145 1.05 1.34 -13.70
CA ARG A 145 2.39 1.86 -13.47
C ARG A 145 2.41 3.14 -12.64
N VAL A 146 1.44 4.04 -12.82
CA VAL A 146 1.26 5.21 -11.93
C VAL A 146 0.96 4.77 -10.50
N ALA A 147 0.08 3.77 -10.30
CA ALA A 147 -0.23 3.26 -8.97
C ALA A 147 0.98 2.61 -8.29
N ILE A 148 1.85 1.93 -9.06
CA ILE A 148 3.12 1.39 -8.55
C ILE A 148 4.06 2.53 -8.16
N ALA A 149 4.24 3.54 -9.00
CA ALA A 149 5.07 4.71 -8.67
C ALA A 149 4.57 5.41 -7.40
N ARG A 150 3.24 5.58 -7.26
CA ARG A 150 2.60 6.13 -6.06
C ARG A 150 2.88 5.30 -4.80
N ALA A 151 2.88 3.97 -4.92
CA ALA A 151 3.19 3.10 -3.79
C ALA A 151 4.67 3.16 -3.37
N LEU A 152 5.57 3.36 -4.33
CA LEU A 152 7.01 3.41 -4.09
C LEU A 152 7.49 4.72 -3.48
N ILE A 153 6.82 5.85 -3.73
CA ILE A 153 7.31 7.16 -3.30
C ILE A 153 7.51 7.25 -1.77
N CYS A 154 6.62 6.65 -1.00
CA CYS A 154 6.71 6.65 0.46
C CYS A 154 7.89 5.84 0.99
N LEU A 155 8.22 4.74 0.31
CA LEU A 155 9.27 3.82 0.73
C LEU A 155 10.67 4.41 0.54
N LEU A 156 10.82 5.47 -0.25
CA LEU A 156 12.09 6.11 -0.54
C LEU A 156 12.58 7.04 0.59
N TYR A 157 11.73 7.33 1.57
CA TYR A 157 12.06 8.19 2.72
C TYR A 157 12.40 7.42 4.00
N THR A 158 12.53 6.09 3.91
CA THR A 158 12.79 5.20 5.07
C THR A 158 14.22 4.68 5.12
N SER A 159 15.20 5.48 4.75
CA SER A 159 16.63 5.15 4.95
C SER A 159 17.14 5.68 6.27
#